data_56737cf717987025c549e6a2a8fc977a
#
_entry.id   56737cf717987025c549e6a2a8fc977a
#
_cell.length_a   1.000
_cell.length_b   1.000
_cell.length_c   1.000
_cell.angle_alpha   90.00
_cell.angle_beta   90.00
_cell.angle_gamma   90.00
#
_symmetry.space_group_name_H-M   'P 1'
#
loop_
_entity.id
_entity.type
_entity.pdbx_description
1 polymer ?
#
loop_
_entity_poly.entity_id
_entity_poly.type
_entity_poly.pdbx_seq_one_letter_code
_entity_poly.pdbx_strand_id
1 'polypeptide(L)'
;IRQYQKTLPSNTVQYIGIAKNEPQRLARLGGNQVSLLEKYGYTEDDAKQLCKQAGLLSPVYEFADRGGCWFCPNAKLSELRHLYDHHPDLWQKMMRLQIVPGKVTEKFNRSQTFADIDAMFREWDLQTAA
;
A
#
# COMPACT_ATOMS: atom_id res chain seq x y z
N ILE A 1 -16.15 9.89 -1.15
CA ILE A 1 -16.46 9.00 -2.29
C ILE A 1 -17.95 8.60 -2.24
N ARG A 2 -18.46 7.94 -1.19
CA ARG A 2 -19.86 7.47 -1.12
C ARG A 2 -20.92 8.58 -1.32
N GLN A 3 -20.68 9.78 -0.80
CA GLN A 3 -21.60 10.92 -1.00
C GLN A 3 -21.63 11.37 -2.46
N TYR A 4 -20.46 11.46 -3.09
CA TYR A 4 -20.34 11.78 -4.51
C TYR A 4 -21.00 10.71 -5.40
N GLN A 5 -20.83 9.43 -5.09
CA GLN A 5 -21.46 8.34 -5.84
C GLN A 5 -22.99 8.44 -5.85
N LYS A 6 -23.61 8.95 -4.77
CA LYS A 6 -25.06 9.17 -4.69
C LYS A 6 -25.57 10.31 -5.58
N THR A 7 -24.70 11.20 -6.05
CA THR A 7 -25.06 12.30 -6.96
C THR A 7 -24.97 11.91 -8.42
N LEU A 8 -24.39 10.75 -8.73
CA LEU A 8 -24.24 10.27 -10.09
C LEU A 8 -25.57 9.70 -10.63
N PRO A 9 -25.83 9.80 -11.93
CA PRO A 9 -26.96 9.13 -12.58
C PRO A 9 -26.97 7.62 -12.30
N SER A 10 -28.14 7.03 -12.17
CA SER A 10 -28.30 5.60 -11.82
C SER A 10 -27.70 4.63 -12.84
N ASN A 11 -27.52 5.07 -14.08
CA ASN A 11 -26.91 4.32 -15.16
C ASN A 11 -25.37 4.52 -15.29
N THR A 12 -24.74 5.23 -14.34
CA THR A 12 -23.29 5.45 -14.34
C THR A 12 -22.55 4.15 -14.10
N VAL A 13 -21.68 3.75 -15.06
CA VAL A 13 -20.77 2.61 -14.90
C VAL A 13 -19.51 3.05 -14.18
N GLN A 14 -19.13 2.30 -13.15
CA GLN A 14 -17.92 2.53 -12.37
C GLN A 14 -16.86 1.50 -12.75
N TYR A 15 -15.73 1.95 -13.25
CA TYR A 15 -14.60 1.08 -13.54
C TYR A 15 -13.70 0.99 -12.30
N ILE A 16 -13.47 -0.26 -11.85
CA ILE A 16 -12.65 -0.56 -10.66
C ILE A 16 -11.41 -1.35 -11.12
N GLY A 17 -10.24 -0.92 -10.69
CA GLY A 17 -8.97 -1.58 -11.03
C GLY A 17 -8.72 -2.81 -10.14
N ILE A 18 -9.39 -3.92 -10.43
CA ILE A 18 -9.18 -5.22 -9.77
C ILE A 18 -8.73 -6.22 -10.84
N ALA A 19 -7.63 -6.90 -10.60
CA ALA A 19 -7.07 -7.86 -11.55
C ALA A 19 -7.85 -9.19 -11.59
N LYS A 20 -7.73 -9.94 -12.69
CA LYS A 20 -8.38 -11.24 -12.87
C LYS A 20 -8.03 -12.25 -11.78
N ASN A 21 -6.80 -12.20 -11.26
CA ASN A 21 -6.30 -13.09 -10.21
C ASN A 21 -6.63 -12.65 -8.78
N GLU A 22 -7.60 -11.73 -8.61
CA GLU A 22 -8.10 -11.27 -7.31
C GLU A 22 -9.58 -11.66 -7.09
N PRO A 23 -9.96 -12.95 -7.09
CA PRO A 23 -11.36 -13.38 -7.11
C PRO A 23 -12.16 -12.93 -5.90
N GLN A 24 -11.54 -12.83 -4.72
CA GLN A 24 -12.22 -12.36 -3.51
C GLN A 24 -12.60 -10.87 -3.58
N ARG A 25 -11.84 -10.06 -4.32
CA ARG A 25 -12.14 -8.65 -4.54
C ARG A 25 -13.17 -8.49 -5.65
N LEU A 26 -13.05 -9.27 -6.72
CA LEU A 26 -14.02 -9.31 -7.83
C LEU A 26 -15.41 -9.70 -7.34
N ALA A 27 -15.52 -10.69 -6.45
CA ALA A 27 -16.79 -11.12 -5.87
C ALA A 27 -17.52 -10.02 -5.05
N ARG A 28 -16.85 -8.93 -4.70
CA ARG A 28 -17.44 -7.79 -4.01
C ARG A 28 -17.96 -6.69 -4.93
N LEU A 29 -17.69 -6.81 -6.24
CA LEU A 29 -18.24 -5.90 -7.24
C LEU A 29 -19.76 -6.13 -7.33
N GLY A 30 -20.51 -5.06 -7.45
CA GLY A 30 -21.95 -5.13 -7.55
C GLY A 30 -22.53 -3.93 -8.29
N GLY A 31 -23.80 -4.04 -8.70
CA GLY A 31 -24.48 -2.98 -9.42
C GLY A 31 -23.78 -2.65 -10.75
N ASN A 32 -23.43 -1.39 -10.95
CA ASN A 32 -22.79 -0.89 -12.16
C ASN A 32 -21.26 -0.86 -12.08
N GLN A 33 -20.65 -1.71 -11.25
CA GLN A 33 -19.19 -1.81 -11.11
C GLN A 33 -18.63 -2.87 -12.05
N VAL A 34 -17.59 -2.53 -12.79
CA VAL A 34 -16.94 -3.42 -13.76
C VAL A 34 -15.43 -3.32 -13.62
N SER A 35 -14.73 -4.44 -13.62
CA SER A 35 -13.28 -4.46 -13.78
C SER A 35 -12.91 -4.67 -15.24
N LEU A 36 -12.18 -3.71 -15.84
CA LEU A 36 -11.64 -3.88 -17.18
C LEU A 36 -10.52 -4.91 -17.20
N LEU A 37 -9.71 -5.01 -16.16
CA LEU A 37 -8.64 -5.99 -16.07
C LEU A 37 -9.21 -7.42 -16.06
N GLU A 38 -10.24 -7.67 -15.29
CA GLU A 38 -10.94 -8.96 -15.30
C GLU A 38 -11.61 -9.23 -16.65
N LYS A 39 -12.36 -8.25 -17.18
CA LYS A 39 -13.05 -8.36 -18.47
C LYS A 39 -12.13 -8.75 -19.62
N TYR A 40 -10.92 -8.20 -19.66
CA TYR A 40 -9.92 -8.48 -20.69
C TYR A 40 -8.89 -9.53 -20.28
N GLY A 41 -9.07 -10.19 -19.14
CA GLY A 41 -8.27 -11.31 -18.72
C GLY A 41 -6.89 -10.95 -18.14
N TYR A 42 -6.65 -9.69 -17.77
CA TYR A 42 -5.38 -9.20 -17.23
C TYR A 42 -5.21 -9.55 -15.76
N THR A 43 -4.06 -10.13 -15.44
CA THR A 43 -3.59 -10.32 -14.06
C THR A 43 -2.93 -9.04 -13.53
N GLU A 44 -2.59 -9.03 -12.24
CA GLU A 44 -1.83 -7.94 -11.62
C GLU A 44 -0.45 -7.77 -12.29
N ASP A 45 0.21 -8.89 -12.61
CA ASP A 45 1.50 -8.88 -13.31
C ASP A 45 1.38 -8.32 -14.74
N ASP A 46 0.33 -8.68 -15.48
CA ASP A 46 0.07 -8.13 -16.81
C ASP A 46 -0.12 -6.61 -16.74
N ALA A 47 -0.90 -6.13 -15.77
CA ALA A 47 -1.10 -4.70 -15.56
C ALA A 47 0.22 -3.98 -15.23
N LYS A 48 1.07 -4.58 -14.40
CA LYS A 48 2.41 -4.06 -14.07
C LYS A 48 3.30 -3.99 -15.32
N GLN A 49 3.28 -5.02 -16.17
CA GLN A 49 4.04 -5.03 -17.42
C GLN A 49 3.56 -3.97 -18.40
N LEU A 50 2.26 -3.78 -18.53
CA LEU A 50 1.71 -2.70 -19.36
C LEU A 50 2.16 -1.32 -18.90
N CYS A 51 2.13 -1.06 -17.58
CA CYS A 51 2.64 0.18 -17.01
C CYS A 51 4.14 0.36 -17.29
N LYS A 52 4.92 -0.72 -17.18
CA LYS A 52 6.36 -0.70 -17.49
C LYS A 52 6.62 -0.36 -18.97
N GLN A 53 5.90 -1.00 -19.89
CA GLN A 53 6.02 -0.76 -21.34
C GLN A 53 5.63 0.68 -21.72
N ALA A 54 4.63 1.24 -21.02
CA ALA A 54 4.19 2.62 -21.23
C ALA A 54 5.08 3.67 -20.53
N GLY A 55 6.12 3.27 -19.79
CA GLY A 55 6.95 4.19 -18.99
C GLY A 55 6.22 4.82 -17.79
N LEU A 56 5.14 4.20 -17.34
CA LEU A 56 4.26 4.70 -16.27
C LEU A 56 4.37 3.89 -14.98
N LEU A 57 5.29 2.94 -14.90
CA LEU A 57 5.48 2.16 -13.68
C LEU A 57 6.02 3.06 -12.58
N SER A 58 5.33 3.05 -11.43
CA SER A 58 5.76 3.82 -10.26
C SER A 58 7.12 3.34 -9.75
N PRO A 59 8.06 4.25 -9.39
CA PRO A 59 9.35 3.89 -8.78
C PRO A 59 9.23 3.05 -7.51
N VAL A 60 8.09 3.07 -6.83
CA VAL A 60 7.86 2.25 -5.63
C VAL A 60 8.09 0.75 -5.88
N TYR A 61 7.89 0.29 -7.11
CA TYR A 61 8.09 -1.11 -7.49
C TYR A 61 9.58 -1.54 -7.62
N GLU A 62 10.52 -0.62 -7.40
CA GLU A 62 11.95 -0.94 -7.31
C GLU A 62 12.30 -1.58 -5.97
N PHE A 63 11.54 -1.28 -4.91
CA PHE A 63 11.80 -1.75 -3.54
C PHE A 63 10.59 -2.38 -2.84
N ALA A 64 9.39 -2.29 -3.43
CA ALA A 64 8.17 -2.86 -2.89
C ALA A 64 7.43 -3.70 -3.93
N ASP A 65 6.82 -4.79 -3.49
CA ASP A 65 6.05 -5.68 -4.39
C ASP A 65 4.72 -5.05 -4.80
N ARG A 66 4.22 -4.10 -4.02
CA ARG A 66 2.95 -3.42 -4.26
C ARG A 66 3.02 -1.95 -3.90
N GLY A 67 2.29 -1.12 -4.61
CA GLY A 67 2.07 0.27 -4.23
C GLY A 67 1.31 0.35 -2.91
N GLY A 68 1.80 1.15 -1.98
CA GLY A 68 1.18 1.37 -0.68
C GLY A 68 1.47 2.77 -0.16
N CYS A 69 0.78 3.16 0.93
CA CYS A 69 1.14 4.37 1.65
C CYS A 69 2.44 4.14 2.41
N TRP A 70 3.32 5.13 2.48
CA TRP A 70 4.58 5.08 3.24
C TRP A 70 4.39 4.74 4.73
N PHE A 71 3.20 4.96 5.28
CA PHE A 71 2.81 4.64 6.65
C PHE A 71 1.94 3.36 6.74
N CYS A 72 2.06 2.43 5.82
CA CYS A 72 1.20 1.25 5.76
C CYS A 72 1.56 0.24 6.86
N PRO A 73 0.63 -0.13 7.75
CA PRO A 73 0.89 -1.12 8.80
C PRO A 73 1.07 -2.55 8.25
N ASN A 74 0.77 -2.77 6.97
CA ASN A 74 0.99 -4.03 6.26
C ASN A 74 2.25 -4.00 5.38
N ALA A 75 3.10 -2.97 5.50
CA ALA A 75 4.38 -2.91 4.81
C ALA A 75 5.28 -4.06 5.30
N LYS A 76 6.05 -4.63 4.38
CA LYS A 76 7.09 -5.61 4.71
C LYS A 76 8.21 -4.93 5.48
N LEU A 77 8.94 -5.71 6.27
CA LEU A 77 10.06 -5.18 7.04
C LEU A 77 11.16 -4.58 6.13
N SER A 78 11.39 -5.18 4.95
CA SER A 78 12.28 -4.64 3.92
C SER A 78 11.84 -3.28 3.37
N GLU A 79 10.53 -3.07 3.19
CA GLU A 79 9.96 -1.79 2.75
C GLU A 79 10.12 -0.71 3.84
N LEU A 80 9.91 -1.10 5.10
CA LEU A 80 10.14 -0.22 6.25
C LEU A 80 11.64 0.09 6.44
N ARG A 81 12.52 -0.87 6.21
CA ARG A 81 13.97 -0.66 6.22
C ARG A 81 14.40 0.31 5.11
N HIS A 82 13.86 0.17 3.90
CA HIS A 82 14.11 1.12 2.82
C HIS A 82 13.66 2.55 3.20
N LEU A 83 12.48 2.67 3.83
CA LEU A 83 11.99 3.97 4.32
C LEU A 83 12.92 4.57 5.38
N TYR A 84 13.41 3.76 6.32
CA TYR A 84 14.35 4.16 7.37
C TYR A 84 15.66 4.68 6.78
N ASP A 85 16.23 3.97 5.80
CA ASP A 85 17.53 4.30 5.20
C ASP A 85 17.47 5.50 4.25
N HIS A 86 16.41 5.64 3.47
CA HIS A 86 16.38 6.58 2.36
C HIS A 86 15.41 7.77 2.56
N HIS A 87 14.52 7.69 3.55
CA HIS A 87 13.50 8.71 3.81
C HIS A 87 13.39 9.06 5.31
N PRO A 88 14.46 9.56 5.92
CA PRO A 88 14.50 9.83 7.36
C PRO A 88 13.45 10.87 7.82
N ASP A 89 13.06 11.79 6.95
CA ASP A 89 11.98 12.74 7.21
C ASP A 89 10.62 12.07 7.37
N LEU A 90 10.31 11.08 6.52
CA LEU A 90 9.09 10.29 6.62
C LEU A 90 9.13 9.34 7.82
N TRP A 91 10.30 8.76 8.11
CA TRP A 91 10.51 7.95 9.30
C TRP A 91 10.21 8.74 10.58
N GLN A 92 10.73 9.95 10.69
CA GLN A 92 10.45 10.84 11.82
C GLN A 92 8.96 11.22 11.92
N LYS A 93 8.27 11.40 10.80
CA LYS A 93 6.81 11.61 10.81
C LYS A 93 6.07 10.40 11.38
N MET A 94 6.47 9.17 11.05
CA MET A 94 5.88 7.95 11.62
C MET A 94 6.13 7.86 13.13
N MET A 95 7.33 8.19 13.61
CA MET A 95 7.62 8.28 15.05
C MET A 95 6.66 9.24 15.77
N ARG A 96 6.37 10.40 15.16
CA ARG A 96 5.40 11.37 15.73
C ARG A 96 3.97 10.82 15.72
N LEU A 97 3.56 10.06 14.73
CA LEU A 97 2.23 9.43 14.70
C LEU A 97 2.08 8.40 15.83
N GLN A 98 3.16 7.76 16.26
CA GLN A 98 3.15 6.80 17.38
C GLN A 98 2.72 7.45 18.71
N ILE A 99 2.97 8.73 18.91
CA ILE A 99 2.69 9.44 20.17
C ILE A 99 1.40 10.29 20.13
N VAL A 100 0.62 10.21 19.04
CA VAL A 100 -0.65 10.95 18.93
C VAL A 100 -1.66 10.44 19.96
N PRO A 101 -2.31 11.32 20.75
CA PRO A 101 -3.32 10.93 21.72
C PRO A 101 -4.56 10.34 21.06
N GLY A 102 -5.24 9.41 21.73
CA GLY A 102 -6.53 8.86 21.29
C GLY A 102 -6.44 7.88 20.13
N LYS A 103 -5.27 7.36 19.81
CA LYS A 103 -5.12 6.26 18.85
C LYS A 103 -5.81 4.98 19.34
N VAL A 104 -6.33 4.20 18.42
CA VAL A 104 -7.08 2.96 18.71
C VAL A 104 -6.16 1.84 19.22
N THR A 105 -4.87 1.85 18.84
CA THR A 105 -3.90 0.83 19.22
C THR A 105 -2.51 1.44 19.37
N GLU A 106 -1.70 0.87 20.26
CA GLU A 106 -0.28 1.20 20.38
C GLU A 106 0.57 0.48 19.31
N LYS A 107 0.05 -0.60 18.73
CA LYS A 107 0.77 -1.37 17.73
C LYS A 107 0.70 -0.70 16.36
N PHE A 108 1.84 -0.66 15.66
CA PHE A 108 1.91 -0.23 14.28
C PHE A 108 1.43 -1.35 13.35
N ASN A 109 1.96 -2.56 13.53
CA ASN A 109 1.53 -3.76 12.82
C ASN A 109 0.83 -4.74 13.77
N ARG A 110 0.67 -6.01 13.37
CA ARG A 110 -0.04 -7.01 14.18
C ARG A 110 0.64 -7.33 15.52
N SER A 111 1.94 -7.10 15.64
CA SER A 111 2.74 -7.56 16.79
C SER A 111 3.57 -6.46 17.47
N GLN A 112 4.06 -5.48 16.72
CA GLN A 112 5.09 -4.53 17.14
C GLN A 112 4.57 -3.10 17.13
N THR A 113 5.08 -2.28 18.04
CA THR A 113 4.97 -0.82 17.95
C THR A 113 5.97 -0.29 16.93
N PHE A 114 5.79 0.93 16.48
CA PHE A 114 6.76 1.56 15.58
C PHE A 114 8.11 1.80 16.27
N ALA A 115 8.08 2.07 17.59
CA ALA A 115 9.28 2.22 18.40
C ALA A 115 10.10 0.91 18.50
N ASP A 116 9.44 -0.26 18.56
CA ASP A 116 10.12 -1.56 18.55
C ASP A 116 10.87 -1.78 17.23
N ILE A 117 10.24 -1.39 16.10
CA ILE A 117 10.84 -1.51 14.77
C ILE A 117 12.04 -0.55 14.63
N ASP A 118 11.92 0.68 15.12
CA ASP A 118 13.01 1.66 15.13
C ASP A 118 14.21 1.16 15.95
N ALA A 119 13.96 0.62 17.15
CA ALA A 119 15.00 0.06 17.99
C ALA A 119 15.71 -1.13 17.32
N MET A 120 14.94 -2.01 16.67
CA MET A 120 15.49 -3.15 15.93
C MET A 120 16.41 -2.70 14.78
N PHE A 121 16.02 -1.66 14.01
CA PHE A 121 16.84 -1.17 12.91
C PHE A 121 18.13 -0.51 13.40
N ARG A 122 18.07 0.24 14.51
CA ARG A 122 19.28 0.79 15.13
C ARG A 122 20.25 -0.29 15.62
N GLU A 123 19.73 -1.37 16.18
CA GLU A 123 20.55 -2.51 16.60
C GLU A 123 21.21 -3.18 15.40
N TRP A 124 20.50 -3.36 14.28
CA TRP A 124 21.09 -3.89 13.06
C TRP A 124 22.24 -3.02 12.52
N ASP A 125 22.06 -1.69 12.56
CA ASP A 125 23.11 -0.75 12.12
C ASP A 125 24.36 -0.88 12.98
N LEU A 126 24.23 -1.04 14.31
CA LEU A 126 25.35 -1.24 15.21
C LEU A 126 26.08 -2.57 14.95
N GLN A 127 25.33 -3.64 14.67
CA GLN A 127 25.91 -4.96 14.35
C GLN A 127 26.64 -4.99 13.00
N THR A 128 26.20 -4.20 12.04
CA THR A 128 26.82 -4.13 10.71
C THR A 128 28.02 -3.16 10.63
N ALA A 129 28.14 -2.26 11.62
CA ALA A 129 29.24 -1.31 11.73
C ALA A 129 30.43 -1.83 12.56
N ALA A 130 30.31 -2.99 13.21
CA ALA A 130 31.34 -3.65 14.00
C ALA A 130 32.11 -4.70 13.20
#